data_dcbd3c933fc2d214b7b6b835ab6305f3
#
_entry.id   dcbd3c933fc2d214b7b6b835ab6305f3
#
_cell.length_a   1.000
_cell.length_b   1.000
_cell.length_c   1.000
_cell.angle_alpha   90.00
_cell.angle_beta   90.00
_cell.angle_gamma   90.00
#
_symmetry.space_group_name_H-M   'P 1'
#
loop_
_entity.id
_entity.type
_entity.pdbx_description
1 polymer ?
#
loop_
_entity_poly.entity_id
_entity_poly.type
_entity_poly.pdbx_seq_one_letter_code
_entity_poly.pdbx_strand_id
1 'polypeptide(L)'
;FLIGGCDGARPGRNYYTEFAKMVPKDCVILTLACGKYRFNKLDFGEVAGLPRLLDVGQCNDVYSAIRIATGLADAFGTDVNGLPLSLIVSWYEQKAVADLLALLSLGIKGIYLGPTLPAFLSPNVLQYLVDTFDLRLITNAEDDIKTCLKQNI
;
A
#
# COMPACT_ATOMS: atom_id res chain seq x y z
N PHE A 1 4.39 6.34 1.18
CA PHE A 1 3.16 5.57 0.97
C PHE A 1 3.36 4.56 -0.16
N LEU A 2 3.11 3.27 0.09
CA LEU A 2 3.05 2.26 -0.96
C LEU A 2 1.58 2.05 -1.33
N ILE A 3 1.22 2.40 -2.56
CA ILE A 3 -0.15 2.27 -3.08
C ILE A 3 -0.09 1.32 -4.28
N GLY A 4 -0.60 0.10 -4.14
CA GLY A 4 -0.46 -0.91 -5.18
C GLY A 4 -1.55 -1.97 -5.18
N GLY A 5 -1.36 -2.96 -6.03
CA GLY A 5 -2.25 -4.10 -6.18
C GLY A 5 -3.10 -4.08 -7.44
N CYS A 6 -4.23 -4.77 -7.42
CA CYS A 6 -5.11 -4.86 -8.58
C CYS A 6 -5.86 -3.55 -8.82
N ASP A 7 -6.05 -3.20 -10.10
CA ASP A 7 -7.04 -2.19 -10.45
C ASP A 7 -8.42 -2.84 -10.54
N GLY A 8 -9.28 -2.51 -9.63
CA GLY A 8 -10.68 -2.79 -9.85
C GLY A 8 -11.23 -1.91 -10.98
N ALA A 9 -11.40 -2.46 -12.15
CA ALA A 9 -12.04 -1.78 -13.29
C ALA A 9 -13.51 -1.34 -13.02
N ARG A 10 -13.94 -1.42 -11.79
CA ARG A 10 -15.32 -1.10 -11.38
C ARG A 10 -15.56 0.40 -11.49
N PRO A 11 -16.60 0.83 -12.19
CA PRO A 11 -16.97 2.24 -12.25
C PRO A 11 -17.19 2.84 -10.85
N GLY A 12 -16.85 4.11 -10.67
CA GLY A 12 -17.03 4.82 -9.41
C GLY A 12 -16.01 4.48 -8.31
N ARG A 13 -14.99 3.69 -8.63
CA ARG A 13 -13.94 3.33 -7.67
C ARG A 13 -12.78 4.31 -7.75
N ASN A 14 -12.90 5.44 -7.07
CA ASN A 14 -11.90 6.51 -7.10
C ASN A 14 -10.98 6.54 -5.87
N TYR A 15 -11.16 5.64 -4.92
CA TYR A 15 -10.43 5.63 -3.64
C TYR A 15 -8.92 5.82 -3.83
N TYR A 16 -8.27 5.03 -4.68
CA TYR A 16 -6.80 5.09 -4.85
C TYR A 16 -6.34 6.39 -5.49
N THR A 17 -7.12 6.94 -6.42
CA THR A 17 -6.85 8.26 -7.03
C THR A 17 -7.00 9.37 -5.99
N GLU A 18 -8.04 9.33 -5.20
CA GLU A 18 -8.30 10.31 -4.14
C GLU A 18 -7.24 10.22 -3.05
N PHE A 19 -6.92 9.00 -2.60
CA PHE A 19 -5.87 8.77 -1.62
C PHE A 19 -4.52 9.30 -2.10
N ALA A 20 -4.09 8.95 -3.31
CA ALA A 20 -2.82 9.40 -3.87
C ALA A 20 -2.72 10.94 -3.97
N LYS A 21 -3.81 11.62 -4.32
CA LYS A 21 -3.88 13.09 -4.38
C LYS A 21 -3.77 13.76 -3.00
N MET A 22 -4.19 13.06 -1.95
CA MET A 22 -4.16 13.56 -0.57
C MET A 22 -2.82 13.32 0.14
N VAL A 23 -1.94 12.48 -0.42
CA VAL A 23 -0.60 12.25 0.14
C VAL A 23 0.14 13.57 0.27
N PRO A 24 0.67 13.92 1.47
CA PRO A 24 1.36 15.19 1.71
C PRO A 24 2.51 15.42 0.73
N LYS A 25 2.80 16.69 0.44
CA LYS A 25 3.79 17.07 -0.59
C LYS A 25 5.23 16.72 -0.25
N ASP A 26 5.51 16.49 1.01
CA ASP A 26 6.80 16.05 1.55
C ASP A 26 6.96 14.52 1.62
N CYS A 27 5.94 13.78 1.17
CA CYS A 27 5.94 12.33 1.15
C CYS A 27 6.10 11.78 -0.26
N VAL A 28 6.73 10.60 -0.37
CA VAL A 28 6.89 9.83 -1.60
C VAL A 28 5.76 8.81 -1.74
N ILE A 29 5.30 8.61 -2.96
CA ILE A 29 4.38 7.54 -3.33
C ILE A 29 5.14 6.48 -4.12
N LEU A 30 5.28 5.30 -3.55
CA LEU A 30 5.76 4.12 -4.25
C LEU A 30 4.55 3.36 -4.79
N THR A 31 4.55 3.01 -6.06
CA THR A 31 3.43 2.30 -6.66
C THR A 31 3.86 1.12 -7.52
N LEU A 32 3.00 0.12 -7.60
CA LEU A 32 3.19 -1.06 -8.45
C LEU A 32 1.86 -1.68 -8.85
N ALA A 33 1.93 -2.60 -9.81
CA ALA A 33 0.80 -3.38 -10.32
C ALA A 33 -0.26 -2.53 -11.05
N CYS A 34 -1.44 -3.10 -11.28
CA CYS A 34 -2.45 -2.48 -12.14
C CYS A 34 -3.15 -1.26 -11.50
N GLY A 35 -3.21 -1.20 -10.18
CA GLY A 35 -3.85 -0.09 -9.46
C GLY A 35 -3.25 1.28 -9.78
N LYS A 36 -1.95 1.32 -10.12
CA LYS A 36 -1.27 2.55 -10.51
C LYS A 36 -1.87 3.28 -11.70
N TYR A 37 -2.46 2.54 -12.65
CA TYR A 37 -3.04 3.14 -13.87
C TYR A 37 -4.21 4.09 -13.61
N ARG A 38 -4.73 4.10 -12.40
CA ARG A 38 -5.74 5.06 -11.98
C ARG A 38 -5.19 6.46 -11.77
N PHE A 39 -3.90 6.59 -11.44
CA PHE A 39 -3.31 7.87 -11.06
C PHE A 39 -1.90 8.13 -11.61
N ASN A 40 -1.25 7.17 -12.27
CA ASN A 40 0.14 7.32 -12.72
C ASN A 40 0.36 8.37 -13.82
N LYS A 41 -0.72 8.88 -14.42
CA LYS A 41 -0.68 9.99 -15.40
C LYS A 41 -0.89 11.36 -14.76
N LEU A 42 -1.13 11.41 -13.46
CA LEU A 42 -1.26 12.67 -12.73
C LEU A 42 0.14 13.20 -12.38
N ASP A 43 0.25 14.51 -12.33
CA ASP A 43 1.47 15.18 -11.87
C ASP A 43 1.44 15.28 -10.34
N PHE A 44 2.39 14.63 -9.69
CA PHE A 44 2.58 14.69 -8.24
C PHE A 44 3.73 15.62 -7.84
N GLY A 45 4.48 16.17 -8.80
CA GLY A 45 5.65 17.00 -8.55
C GLY A 45 6.86 16.22 -8.03
N GLU A 46 7.74 16.94 -7.36
CA GLU A 46 9.02 16.41 -6.86
C GLU A 46 9.17 16.66 -5.36
N VAL A 47 10.01 15.85 -4.70
CA VAL A 47 10.50 16.05 -3.34
C VAL A 47 12.00 15.76 -3.29
N ALA A 48 12.78 16.67 -2.73
CA ALA A 48 14.24 16.56 -2.64
C ALA A 48 14.94 16.27 -3.99
N GLY A 49 14.40 16.77 -5.11
CA GLY A 49 14.94 16.56 -6.45
C GLY A 49 14.60 15.20 -7.08
N LEU A 50 13.71 14.44 -6.47
CA LEU A 50 13.21 13.17 -6.99
C LEU A 50 11.71 13.24 -7.30
N PRO A 51 11.21 12.56 -8.35
CA PRO A 51 9.78 12.45 -8.57
C PRO A 51 9.09 11.88 -7.33
N ARG A 52 7.97 12.49 -6.93
CA ARG A 52 7.21 11.98 -5.78
C ARG A 52 6.49 10.67 -6.07
N LEU A 53 6.14 10.40 -7.33
CA LEU A 53 5.57 9.12 -7.74
C LEU A 53 6.66 8.24 -8.33
N LEU A 54 6.98 7.15 -7.66
CA LEU A 54 7.95 6.15 -8.08
C LEU A 54 7.23 4.85 -8.45
N ASP A 55 7.22 4.53 -9.73
CA ASP A 55 6.63 3.30 -10.26
C ASP A 55 7.69 2.20 -10.30
N VAL A 56 7.51 1.15 -9.51
CA VAL A 56 8.44 0.02 -9.45
C VAL A 56 8.07 -1.16 -10.35
N GLY A 57 6.96 -1.07 -11.07
CA GLY A 57 6.58 -2.09 -12.06
C GLY A 57 5.24 -2.77 -11.83
N GLN A 58 5.18 -4.08 -12.04
CA GLN A 58 3.95 -4.88 -11.96
C GLN A 58 3.91 -5.73 -10.67
N CYS A 59 2.94 -6.64 -10.56
CA CYS A 59 2.79 -7.49 -9.36
C CYS A 59 4.06 -8.27 -9.01
N ASN A 60 4.77 -8.81 -10.01
CA ASN A 60 6.03 -9.53 -9.77
C ASN A 60 7.14 -8.62 -9.19
N ASP A 61 6.99 -7.31 -9.31
CA ASP A 61 7.95 -6.32 -8.78
C ASP A 61 7.69 -5.98 -7.32
N VAL A 62 6.77 -6.68 -6.64
CA VAL A 62 6.63 -6.61 -5.17
C VAL A 62 7.97 -6.92 -4.49
N TYR A 63 8.78 -7.79 -5.08
CA TYR A 63 10.14 -8.05 -4.61
C TYR A 63 10.99 -6.76 -4.59
N SER A 64 10.92 -5.96 -5.64
CA SER A 64 11.64 -4.67 -5.70
C SER A 64 11.13 -3.70 -4.63
N ALA A 65 9.82 -3.63 -4.41
CA ALA A 65 9.23 -2.81 -3.35
C ALA A 65 9.70 -3.26 -1.95
N ILE A 66 9.75 -4.57 -1.70
CA ILE A 66 10.28 -5.14 -0.46
C ILE A 66 11.77 -4.79 -0.30
N ARG A 67 12.57 -4.90 -1.35
CA ARG A 67 14.01 -4.55 -1.32
C ARG A 67 14.24 -3.06 -1.05
N ILE A 68 13.39 -2.19 -1.59
CA ILE A 68 13.43 -0.76 -1.29
C ILE A 68 13.10 -0.53 0.19
N ALA A 69 12.02 -1.13 0.69
CA ALA A 69 11.62 -0.97 2.08
C ALA A 69 12.68 -1.50 3.07
N THR A 70 13.24 -2.69 2.80
CA THR A 70 14.32 -3.24 3.65
C THR A 70 15.59 -2.42 3.58
N GLY A 71 15.98 -1.94 2.40
CA GLY A 71 17.15 -1.06 2.26
C GLY A 71 16.98 0.29 2.97
N LEU A 72 15.77 0.85 2.98
CA LEU A 72 15.47 2.03 3.78
C LEU A 72 15.51 1.73 5.28
N ALA A 73 14.94 0.61 5.70
CA ALA A 73 14.98 0.18 7.10
C ALA A 73 16.42 0.03 7.60
N ASP A 74 17.28 -0.62 6.83
CA ASP A 74 18.71 -0.75 7.12
C ASP A 74 19.40 0.62 7.22
N ALA A 75 19.11 1.54 6.27
CA ALA A 75 19.69 2.86 6.27
C ALA A 75 19.27 3.73 7.47
N PHE A 76 18.06 3.52 7.98
CA PHE A 76 17.54 4.21 9.17
C PHE A 76 17.79 3.44 10.48
N GLY A 77 18.41 2.27 10.43
CA GLY A 77 18.70 1.46 11.63
C GLY A 77 17.44 0.92 12.31
N THR A 78 16.43 0.56 11.54
CA THR A 78 15.15 0.00 12.00
C THR A 78 14.74 -1.21 11.18
N ASP A 79 13.59 -1.79 11.47
CA ASP A 79 12.92 -2.75 10.59
C ASP A 79 11.86 -2.08 9.71
N VAL A 80 11.23 -2.83 8.80
CA VAL A 80 10.21 -2.30 7.88
C VAL A 80 9.01 -1.76 8.63
N ASN A 81 8.65 -2.36 9.78
CA ASN A 81 7.52 -1.90 10.59
C ASN A 81 7.83 -0.62 11.38
N GLY A 82 9.12 -0.30 11.57
CA GLY A 82 9.57 0.93 12.20
C GLY A 82 9.75 2.12 11.23
N LEU A 83 9.56 1.88 9.92
CA LEU A 83 9.57 2.95 8.93
C LEU A 83 8.26 3.76 8.98
N PRO A 84 8.27 5.06 8.66
CA PRO A 84 7.06 5.85 8.42
C PRO A 84 6.44 5.45 7.08
N LEU A 85 6.02 4.20 6.96
CA LEU A 85 5.53 3.56 5.74
C LEU A 85 4.08 3.12 5.93
N SER A 86 3.18 3.60 5.07
CA SER A 86 1.80 3.14 4.99
C SER A 86 1.59 2.30 3.74
N LEU A 87 0.97 1.14 3.90
CA LEU A 87 0.76 0.15 2.87
C LEU A 87 -0.72 0.09 2.50
N ILE A 88 -1.07 0.53 1.28
CA ILE A 88 -2.44 0.55 0.75
C ILE A 88 -2.51 -0.44 -0.40
N VAL A 89 -3.09 -1.60 -0.15
CA VAL A 89 -3.09 -2.72 -1.10
C VAL A 89 -4.50 -2.98 -1.61
N SER A 90 -4.68 -2.85 -2.93
CA SER A 90 -5.91 -3.26 -3.58
C SER A 90 -5.86 -4.74 -3.94
N TRP A 91 -6.98 -5.41 -3.76
CA TRP A 91 -7.12 -6.83 -4.05
C TRP A 91 -8.22 -7.08 -5.10
N TYR A 92 -7.91 -7.95 -6.08
CA TYR A 92 -8.89 -8.42 -7.07
C TYR A 92 -8.60 -9.80 -7.65
N GLU A 93 -7.33 -10.20 -7.69
CA GLU A 93 -6.93 -11.45 -8.31
C GLU A 93 -5.85 -12.19 -7.51
N GLN A 94 -5.56 -13.40 -7.93
CA GLN A 94 -4.67 -14.33 -7.22
C GLN A 94 -3.26 -13.78 -6.96
N LYS A 95 -2.69 -13.00 -7.86
CA LYS A 95 -1.35 -12.41 -7.66
C LYS A 95 -1.30 -11.45 -6.48
N ALA A 96 -2.35 -10.65 -6.30
CA ALA A 96 -2.40 -9.76 -5.14
C ALA A 96 -2.53 -10.53 -3.82
N VAL A 97 -3.12 -11.73 -3.83
CA VAL A 97 -3.08 -12.64 -2.66
C VAL A 97 -1.67 -13.10 -2.39
N ALA A 98 -0.92 -13.50 -3.43
CA ALA A 98 0.46 -13.93 -3.28
C ALA A 98 1.32 -12.79 -2.72
N ASP A 99 1.14 -11.57 -3.22
CA ASP A 99 1.82 -10.37 -2.74
C ASP A 99 1.49 -10.10 -1.26
N LEU A 100 0.20 -10.17 -0.88
CA LEU A 100 -0.23 -10.03 0.52
C LEU A 100 0.41 -11.10 1.41
N LEU A 101 0.36 -12.37 1.00
CA LEU A 101 0.94 -13.46 1.78
C LEU A 101 2.46 -13.32 1.92
N ALA A 102 3.14 -12.80 0.89
CA ALA A 102 4.58 -12.50 0.96
C ALA A 102 4.86 -11.43 2.02
N LEU A 103 4.09 -10.34 2.05
CA LEU A 103 4.22 -9.30 3.08
C LEU A 103 3.97 -9.86 4.48
N LEU A 104 2.90 -10.64 4.66
CA LEU A 104 2.57 -11.27 5.95
C LEU A 104 3.65 -12.28 6.39
N SER A 105 4.22 -13.06 5.46
CA SER A 105 5.29 -14.03 5.77
C SER A 105 6.58 -13.36 6.25
N LEU A 106 6.79 -12.11 5.85
CA LEU A 106 7.90 -11.27 6.31
C LEU A 106 7.58 -10.52 7.62
N GLY A 107 6.41 -10.74 8.20
CA GLY A 107 5.99 -10.07 9.44
C GLY A 107 5.62 -8.60 9.26
N ILE A 108 5.37 -8.16 8.04
CA ILE A 108 4.98 -6.76 7.76
C ILE A 108 3.55 -6.53 8.24
N LYS A 109 3.33 -5.42 8.94
CA LYS A 109 2.08 -5.08 9.62
C LYS A 109 1.47 -3.79 9.07
N GLY A 110 0.26 -3.46 9.53
CA GLY A 110 -0.39 -2.19 9.23
C GLY A 110 -0.86 -2.05 7.78
N ILE A 111 -1.22 -3.17 7.13
CA ILE A 111 -1.62 -3.19 5.72
C ILE A 111 -3.10 -2.83 5.60
N TYR A 112 -3.42 -1.77 4.84
CA TYR A 112 -4.77 -1.44 4.43
C TYR A 112 -5.17 -2.26 3.20
N LEU A 113 -6.20 -3.08 3.33
CA LEU A 113 -6.66 -3.99 2.30
C LEU A 113 -8.08 -3.64 1.84
N GLY A 114 -8.30 -3.63 0.57
CA GLY A 114 -9.63 -3.41 0.00
C GLY A 114 -9.64 -3.37 -1.52
N PRO A 115 -10.79 -2.97 -2.09
CA PRO A 115 -12.06 -2.61 -1.46
C PRO A 115 -12.96 -3.82 -1.15
N THR A 116 -12.55 -5.00 -1.56
CA THR A 116 -13.23 -6.27 -1.25
C THR A 116 -12.23 -7.21 -0.61
N LEU A 117 -12.71 -8.10 0.22
CA LEU A 117 -11.86 -9.13 0.81
C LEU A 117 -11.78 -10.36 -0.09
N PRO A 118 -10.63 -11.07 -0.09
CA PRO A 118 -10.55 -12.38 -0.71
C PRO A 118 -11.63 -13.33 -0.16
N ALA A 119 -12.32 -14.02 -1.07
CA ALA A 119 -13.47 -14.86 -0.71
C ALA A 119 -13.11 -16.04 0.23
N PHE A 120 -11.84 -16.43 0.31
CA PHE A 120 -11.37 -17.48 1.21
C PHE A 120 -11.17 -17.00 2.66
N LEU A 121 -11.21 -15.69 2.92
CA LEU A 121 -11.08 -15.16 4.28
C LEU A 121 -12.38 -15.38 5.05
N SER A 122 -12.44 -16.45 5.84
CA SER A 122 -13.52 -16.61 6.83
C SER A 122 -13.41 -15.53 7.91
N PRO A 123 -14.49 -15.24 8.65
CA PRO A 123 -14.43 -14.27 9.75
C PRO A 123 -13.33 -14.54 10.77
N ASN A 124 -13.09 -15.82 11.10
CA ASN A 124 -12.04 -16.20 12.04
C ASN A 124 -10.63 -15.95 11.50
N VAL A 125 -10.41 -16.23 10.21
CA VAL A 125 -9.12 -15.96 9.55
C VAL A 125 -8.89 -14.46 9.44
N LEU A 126 -9.91 -13.70 9.07
CA LEU A 126 -9.82 -12.25 9.03
C LEU A 126 -9.48 -11.67 10.40
N GLN A 127 -10.16 -12.12 11.46
CA GLN A 127 -9.88 -11.68 12.82
C GLN A 127 -8.42 -11.99 13.23
N TYR A 128 -7.94 -13.19 12.92
CA TYR A 128 -6.55 -13.56 13.16
C TYR A 128 -5.57 -12.62 12.46
N LEU A 129 -5.84 -12.26 11.19
CA LEU A 129 -4.99 -11.35 10.43
C LEU A 129 -5.01 -9.92 11.01
N VAL A 130 -6.18 -9.46 11.45
CA VAL A 130 -6.31 -8.18 12.13
C VAL A 130 -5.50 -8.16 13.43
N ASP A 131 -5.66 -9.17 14.27
CA ASP A 131 -5.01 -9.22 15.58
C ASP A 131 -3.49 -9.43 15.51
N THR A 132 -3.03 -10.19 14.51
CA THR A 132 -1.61 -10.57 14.40
C THR A 132 -0.81 -9.57 13.58
N PHE A 133 -1.38 -9.08 12.48
CA PHE A 133 -0.68 -8.26 11.48
C PHE A 133 -1.22 -6.83 11.38
N ASP A 134 -2.17 -6.44 12.24
CA ASP A 134 -2.82 -5.14 12.14
C ASP A 134 -3.37 -4.89 10.72
N LEU A 135 -3.99 -5.93 10.12
CA LEU A 135 -4.65 -5.81 8.84
C LEU A 135 -5.87 -4.90 8.98
N ARG A 136 -5.97 -3.89 8.14
CA ARG A 136 -7.04 -2.89 8.18
C ARG A 136 -7.84 -2.92 6.89
N LEU A 137 -9.13 -2.69 7.00
CA LEU A 137 -9.97 -2.53 5.82
C LEU A 137 -9.98 -1.06 5.41
N ILE A 138 -9.88 -0.80 4.11
CA ILE A 138 -10.05 0.56 3.61
C ILE A 138 -11.48 1.03 3.90
N THR A 139 -11.62 2.30 4.22
CA THR A 139 -12.91 2.96 4.44
C THR A 139 -13.13 4.03 3.37
N ASN A 140 -12.72 5.24 3.65
CA ASN A 140 -12.63 6.31 2.67
C ASN A 140 -11.23 6.94 2.67
N ALA A 141 -10.84 7.55 1.58
CA ALA A 141 -9.48 8.04 1.40
C ALA A 141 -9.10 9.11 2.43
N GLU A 142 -10.05 9.97 2.82
CA GLU A 142 -9.80 11.07 3.75
C GLU A 142 -9.51 10.59 5.18
N ASP A 143 -10.30 9.64 5.68
CA ASP A 143 -10.13 9.12 7.04
C ASP A 143 -8.92 8.18 7.12
N ASP A 144 -8.72 7.37 6.09
CA ASP A 144 -7.61 6.43 6.05
C ASP A 144 -6.26 7.19 6.00
N ILE A 145 -6.14 8.25 5.20
CA ILE A 145 -4.89 9.01 5.16
C ILE A 145 -4.62 9.76 6.46
N LYS A 146 -5.66 10.29 7.13
CA LYS A 146 -5.51 10.91 8.46
C LYS A 146 -4.99 9.90 9.48
N THR A 147 -5.46 8.66 9.39
CA THR A 147 -5.02 7.57 10.28
C THR A 147 -3.57 7.19 9.98
N CYS A 148 -3.20 7.05 8.71
CA CYS A 148 -1.83 6.79 8.29
C CYS A 148 -0.86 7.85 8.80
N LEU A 149 -1.21 9.13 8.67
CA LEU A 149 -0.36 10.24 9.10
C LEU A 149 -0.17 10.29 10.63
N LYS A 150 -1.20 9.95 11.42
CA LYS A 150 -1.09 9.90 12.88
C LYS A 150 -0.18 8.78 13.39
N GLN A 151 -0.01 7.71 12.61
CA GLN A 151 0.81 6.57 12.99
C GLN A 151 2.28 6.75 12.64
N ASN A 152 2.57 7.66 11.73
CA ASN A 152 3.91 7.94 11.23
C ASN A 152 4.56 9.17 11.91
N ILE A 153 3.92 9.70 12.94
CA ILE A 153 4.44 10.74 13.84
C ILE A 153 4.81 10.12 15.18
#